data_a913a0827b934b7ad42715a69048815d
#
_entry.id   a913a0827b934b7ad42715a69048815d
#
_cell.length_a   1.000
_cell.length_b   1.000
_cell.length_c   1.000
_cell.angle_alpha   90.00
_cell.angle_beta   90.00
_cell.angle_gamma   90.00
#
_symmetry.space_group_name_H-M   'P 1'
#
loop_
_entity.id
_entity.type
_entity.pdbx_description
1 polymer ?
#
loop_
_entity_poly.entity_id
_entity_poly.type
_entity_poly.pdbx_seq_one_letter_code
_entity_poly.pdbx_strand_id
1 'polypeptide(L)'
;ELGKKYGPIDLTFINIGAYNFYPMSPQKDKSIYHTNPEEALNIGQDLKSKKVLGMHWGTVVLSLEPIMEPPIRFKDNAGKYGFTKDNTILFKIGQVSKLNKILD
;
A
#
# COMPACT_ATOMS: atom_id res chain seq x y z
N GLU A 1 -12.89 12.15 -5.21
CA GLU A 1 -13.32 12.73 -6.51
C GLU A 1 -13.01 11.81 -7.68
N LEU A 2 -11.74 11.33 -7.84
CA LEU A 2 -11.35 10.41 -8.92
C LEU A 2 -12.15 9.11 -8.91
N GLY A 3 -12.36 8.53 -7.72
CA GLY A 3 -13.14 7.30 -7.59
C GLY A 3 -14.61 7.46 -7.98
N LYS A 4 -15.17 8.65 -7.80
CA LYS A 4 -16.54 8.95 -8.25
C LYS A 4 -16.61 9.11 -9.76
N LYS A 5 -15.58 9.73 -10.36
CA LYS A 5 -15.56 10.06 -11.79
C LYS A 5 -15.15 8.87 -12.67
N TYR A 6 -14.14 8.11 -12.22
CA TYR A 6 -13.52 7.05 -13.03
C TYR A 6 -13.59 5.65 -12.41
N GLY A 7 -14.04 5.56 -11.16
CA GLY A 7 -14.16 4.27 -10.48
C GLY A 7 -15.33 3.42 -10.96
N PRO A 8 -15.37 2.16 -10.56
CA PRO A 8 -14.33 1.50 -9.74
C PRO A 8 -13.05 1.27 -10.52
N ILE A 9 -11.91 1.41 -9.84
CA ILE A 9 -10.58 1.12 -10.41
C ILE A 9 -10.30 -0.37 -10.20
N ASP A 10 -9.83 -1.07 -11.21
CA ASP A 10 -9.60 -2.51 -11.10
C ASP A 10 -8.42 -2.86 -10.22
N LEU A 11 -7.34 -2.10 -10.32
CA LEU A 11 -6.10 -2.32 -9.54
C LEU A 11 -5.37 -1.00 -9.33
N THR A 12 -5.01 -0.72 -8.08
CA THR A 12 -4.18 0.43 -7.71
C THR A 12 -2.83 -0.04 -7.18
N PHE A 13 -1.76 0.45 -7.78
CA PHE A 13 -0.40 0.32 -7.26
C PHE A 13 -0.15 1.48 -6.32
N ILE A 14 0.27 1.20 -5.09
CA ILE A 14 0.43 2.25 -4.09
C ILE A 14 1.65 2.02 -3.20
N ASN A 15 2.34 3.10 -2.87
CA ASN A 15 3.47 3.10 -1.96
C ASN A 15 3.02 2.74 -0.55
N ILE A 16 3.74 1.82 0.10
CA ILE A 16 3.46 1.42 1.49
C ILE A 16 4.67 1.50 2.42
N GLY A 17 5.86 1.84 1.89
CA GLY A 17 7.10 1.90 2.66
C GLY A 17 7.77 3.27 2.66
N ALA A 18 8.85 3.40 3.41
CA ALA A 18 9.63 4.63 3.56
C ALA A 18 8.82 5.76 4.19
N TYR A 19 8.22 5.52 5.35
CA TYR A 19 7.42 6.52 6.07
C TYR A 19 8.03 6.99 7.40
N ASN A 20 9.00 6.27 7.99
CA ASN A 20 9.65 6.69 9.23
C ASN A 20 10.94 7.44 8.95
N PHE A 21 10.88 8.76 8.97
CA PHE A 21 12.02 9.66 8.80
C PHE A 21 12.35 10.45 10.07
N TYR A 22 12.09 9.88 11.24
CA TYR A 22 12.44 10.50 12.51
C TYR A 22 13.97 10.75 12.59
N PRO A 23 14.47 11.90 13.07
CA PRO A 23 13.71 13.06 13.60
C PRO A 23 13.31 14.12 12.55
N MET A 24 13.58 13.92 11.26
CA MET A 24 13.21 14.89 10.22
C MET A 24 11.68 15.00 10.08
N SER A 25 10.98 13.90 10.31
CA SER A 25 9.53 13.89 10.49
C SER A 25 9.22 13.54 11.95
N PRO A 26 8.42 14.33 12.67
CA PRO A 26 8.16 14.10 14.09
C PRO A 26 7.33 12.84 14.37
N GLN A 27 6.64 12.33 13.37
CA GLN A 27 5.83 11.13 13.49
C GLN A 27 6.58 9.93 12.88
N LYS A 28 6.79 8.88 13.68
CA LYS A 28 7.53 7.67 13.26
C LYS A 28 6.73 6.79 12.30
N ASP A 29 5.42 6.88 12.33
CA ASP A 29 4.51 6.02 11.57
C ASP A 29 3.88 6.73 10.36
N LYS A 30 4.16 8.03 10.19
CA LYS A 30 3.56 8.85 9.16
C LYS A 30 4.57 9.86 8.62
N SER A 31 4.78 9.84 7.32
CA SER A 31 5.71 10.72 6.63
C SER A 31 4.97 11.78 5.83
N ILE A 32 5.60 12.94 5.66
CA ILE A 32 5.18 13.96 4.67
C ILE A 32 5.66 13.62 3.26
N TYR A 33 6.53 12.61 3.11
CA TYR A 33 7.15 12.25 1.83
C TYR A 33 6.47 11.07 1.15
N HIS A 34 6.06 10.07 1.93
CA HIS A 34 5.50 8.81 1.42
C HIS A 34 4.30 8.37 2.26
N THR A 35 3.36 7.67 1.64
CA THR A 35 2.22 7.07 2.34
C THR A 35 2.67 5.90 3.23
N ASN A 36 2.08 5.79 4.40
CA ASN A 36 2.14 4.56 5.19
C ASN A 36 1.10 3.54 4.69
N PRO A 37 1.11 2.29 5.19
CA PRO A 37 0.19 1.27 4.71
C PRO A 37 -1.30 1.63 4.88
N GLU A 38 -1.69 2.24 5.99
CA GLU A 38 -3.08 2.63 6.24
C GLU A 38 -3.54 3.76 5.32
N GLU A 39 -2.67 4.74 5.08
CA GLU A 39 -2.94 5.82 4.12
C GLU A 39 -3.09 5.27 2.70
N ALA A 40 -2.25 4.31 2.33
CA ALA A 40 -2.34 3.63 1.04
C ALA A 40 -3.67 2.90 0.86
N LEU A 41 -4.12 2.18 1.88
CA LEU A 41 -5.43 1.51 1.88
C LEU A 41 -6.57 2.51 1.78
N ASN A 42 -6.48 3.63 2.49
CA ASN A 42 -7.48 4.69 2.42
C ASN A 42 -7.58 5.30 1.02
N ILE A 43 -6.45 5.52 0.36
CA ILE A 43 -6.42 5.99 -1.04
C ILE A 43 -7.10 4.95 -1.96
N GLY A 44 -6.80 3.67 -1.77
CA GLY A 44 -7.46 2.61 -2.51
C GLY A 44 -8.99 2.62 -2.33
N GLN A 45 -9.45 2.84 -1.10
CA GLN A 45 -10.88 2.97 -0.79
C GLN A 45 -11.50 4.20 -1.48
N ASP A 46 -10.84 5.34 -1.41
CA ASP A 46 -11.31 6.58 -2.05
C ASP A 46 -11.39 6.46 -3.59
N LEU A 47 -10.50 5.67 -4.18
CA LEU A 47 -10.51 5.35 -5.61
C LEU A 47 -11.55 4.29 -5.97
N LYS A 48 -12.22 3.70 -4.99
CA LYS A 48 -13.12 2.54 -5.16
C LYS A 48 -12.41 1.37 -5.85
N SER A 49 -11.15 1.16 -5.47
CA SER A 49 -10.33 0.09 -6.05
C SER A 49 -10.87 -1.28 -5.66
N LYS A 50 -10.93 -2.18 -6.63
CA LYS A 50 -11.29 -3.58 -6.39
C LYS A 50 -10.14 -4.31 -5.70
N LYS A 51 -8.90 -3.99 -6.09
CA LYS A 51 -7.67 -4.55 -5.54
C LYS A 51 -6.61 -3.46 -5.37
N VAL A 52 -5.76 -3.62 -4.38
CA VAL A 52 -4.61 -2.73 -4.13
C VAL A 52 -3.34 -3.56 -4.06
N LEU A 53 -2.29 -3.09 -4.71
CA LEU A 53 -0.97 -3.72 -4.70
C LEU A 53 0.02 -2.78 -4.01
N GLY A 54 0.56 -3.21 -2.88
CA GLY A 54 1.55 -2.47 -2.11
C GLY A 54 2.93 -2.58 -2.76
N MET A 55 3.55 -1.45 -3.00
CA MET A 55 4.90 -1.36 -3.57
C MET A 55 5.79 -0.44 -2.75
N HIS A 56 7.04 -0.28 -3.17
CA HIS A 56 8.01 0.61 -2.55
C HIS A 56 8.34 0.20 -1.10
N TRP A 57 8.62 -1.09 -0.90
CA TRP A 57 9.02 -1.65 0.39
C TRP A 57 10.04 -2.79 0.20
N GLY A 58 10.86 -3.03 1.23
CA GLY A 58 11.66 -4.24 1.36
C GLY A 58 12.88 -4.39 0.44
N THR A 59 13.06 -3.56 -0.59
CA THR A 59 14.17 -3.69 -1.54
C THR A 59 15.44 -3.03 -1.04
N VAL A 60 15.34 -1.82 -0.51
CA VAL A 60 16.43 -1.07 0.11
C VAL A 60 15.94 -0.42 1.40
N VAL A 61 16.85 -0.24 2.35
CA VAL A 61 16.56 0.48 3.59
C VAL A 61 16.65 1.98 3.30
N LEU A 62 15.49 2.63 3.20
CA LEU A 62 15.37 4.07 2.92
C LEU A 62 14.98 4.89 4.15
N SER A 63 14.51 4.23 5.21
CA SER A 63 13.86 4.85 6.36
C SER A 63 14.05 3.98 7.59
N LEU A 64 13.50 4.38 8.72
CA LEU A 64 13.77 3.75 10.01
C LEU A 64 12.75 2.70 10.45
N GLU A 65 11.62 2.56 9.76
CA GLU A 65 10.68 1.48 10.09
C GLU A 65 11.30 0.10 9.84
N PRO A 66 10.95 -0.90 10.65
CA PRO A 66 11.37 -2.28 10.40
C PRO A 66 10.99 -2.72 8.99
N ILE A 67 11.89 -3.43 8.31
CA ILE A 67 11.74 -3.76 6.89
C ILE A 67 10.45 -4.54 6.58
N MET A 68 9.97 -5.35 7.52
CA MET A 68 8.74 -6.14 7.36
C MET A 68 7.50 -5.47 7.92
N GLU A 69 7.61 -4.29 8.52
CA GLU A 69 6.44 -3.57 9.05
C GLU A 69 5.45 -3.14 7.96
N PRO A 70 5.88 -2.57 6.81
CA PRO A 70 4.96 -2.18 5.75
C PRO A 70 4.03 -3.29 5.26
N PRO A 71 4.53 -4.49 4.87
CA PRO A 71 3.65 -5.56 4.40
C PRO A 71 2.73 -6.10 5.50
N ILE A 72 3.20 -6.19 6.73
CA ILE A 72 2.39 -6.66 7.86
C ILE A 72 1.25 -5.68 8.13
N ARG A 73 1.53 -4.38 8.28
CA ARG A 73 0.53 -3.34 8.47
C ARG A 73 -0.48 -3.28 7.33
N PHE A 74 -0.02 -3.42 6.11
CA PHE A 74 -0.86 -3.41 4.92
C PHE A 74 -1.88 -4.55 4.92
N LYS A 75 -1.45 -5.76 5.22
CA LYS A 75 -2.34 -6.92 5.31
C LYS A 75 -3.27 -6.87 6.53
N ASP A 76 -2.75 -6.49 7.68
CA ASP A 76 -3.51 -6.51 8.93
C ASP A 76 -4.60 -5.44 8.97
N ASN A 77 -4.41 -4.32 8.31
CA ASN A 77 -5.36 -3.21 8.29
C ASN A 77 -6.32 -3.22 7.09
N ALA A 78 -6.17 -4.17 6.17
CA ALA A 78 -6.98 -4.25 4.94
C ALA A 78 -8.49 -4.17 5.21
N GLY A 79 -8.99 -4.94 6.19
CA GLY A 79 -10.41 -4.99 6.53
C GLY A 79 -11.00 -3.66 6.99
N LYS A 80 -10.21 -2.80 7.62
CA LYS A 80 -10.65 -1.47 8.07
C LYS A 80 -11.01 -0.53 6.91
N TYR A 81 -10.48 -0.81 5.73
CA TYR A 81 -10.67 0.00 4.53
C TYR A 81 -11.48 -0.73 3.44
N GLY A 82 -12.15 -1.82 3.83
CA GLY A 82 -13.04 -2.57 2.94
C GLY A 82 -12.37 -3.57 2.02
N PHE A 83 -11.11 -3.91 2.27
CA PHE A 83 -10.37 -4.91 1.49
C PHE A 83 -10.26 -6.24 2.23
N THR A 84 -10.24 -7.32 1.47
CA THR A 84 -9.85 -8.64 1.98
C THR A 84 -8.33 -8.81 1.89
N LYS A 85 -7.80 -9.84 2.56
CA LYS A 85 -6.37 -10.18 2.42
C LYS A 85 -6.01 -10.57 0.98
N ASP A 86 -6.95 -11.14 0.23
CA ASP A 86 -6.75 -11.54 -1.17
C ASP A 86 -6.74 -10.34 -2.12
N ASN A 87 -7.49 -9.28 -1.79
CA ASN A 87 -7.53 -8.05 -2.57
C ASN A 87 -6.42 -7.07 -2.21
N THR A 88 -5.64 -7.38 -1.19
CA THR A 88 -4.47 -6.62 -0.74
C THR A 88 -3.23 -7.36 -1.17
N ILE A 89 -2.68 -7.01 -2.32
CA ILE A 89 -1.65 -7.79 -3.00
C ILE A 89 -0.26 -7.32 -2.62
N LEU A 90 0.62 -8.27 -2.33
CA LEU A 90 2.05 -8.03 -2.11
C LEU A 90 2.85 -9.01 -2.96
N PHE A 91 3.86 -8.52 -3.65
CA PHE A 91 4.78 -9.35 -4.38
C PHE A 91 6.05 -9.60 -3.56
N LYS A 92 6.59 -10.79 -3.67
CA LYS A 92 7.97 -11.04 -3.25
C LYS A 92 8.90 -10.27 -4.17
N ILE A 93 10.05 -9.85 -3.66
CA ILE A 93 11.07 -9.15 -4.44
C ILE A 93 11.48 -10.05 -5.61
N GLY A 94 11.42 -9.51 -6.85
CA GLY A 94 11.68 -10.28 -8.07
C GLY A 94 10.50 -11.09 -8.60
N GLN A 95 9.37 -11.11 -7.91
CA GLN A 95 8.17 -11.80 -8.38
C GLN A 95 7.60 -11.14 -9.63
N VAL A 96 7.20 -11.98 -10.59
CA VAL A 96 6.51 -11.57 -11.81
C VAL A 96 5.14 -12.24 -11.85
N SER A 97 4.14 -11.53 -12.31
CA SER A 97 2.80 -12.07 -12.51
C SER A 97 2.16 -11.45 -13.74
N LYS A 98 1.30 -12.23 -14.41
CA LYS A 98 0.48 -11.71 -15.51
C LYS A 98 -0.68 -10.90 -14.96
N LEU A 99 -1.00 -9.78 -15.61
CA LEU A 99 -2.06 -8.86 -15.15
C LEU A 99 -3.42 -9.57 -15.02
N ASN A 100 -3.79 -10.42 -15.99
CA ASN A 100 -5.05 -11.15 -15.93
C ASN A 100 -5.18 -12.05 -14.69
N LYS A 101 -4.07 -12.62 -14.19
CA LYS A 101 -4.07 -13.39 -12.95
C LYS A 101 -4.29 -12.52 -11.71
N ILE A 102 -3.78 -11.30 -11.73
CA ILE A 102 -3.98 -10.35 -10.62
C ILE A 102 -5.42 -9.86 -10.60
N LEU A 103 -6.02 -9.61 -11.74
CA LEU A 103 -7.37 -9.07 -11.88
C LEU A 103 -8.48 -10.10 -11.63
N ASP A 104 -8.19 -11.36 -11.83
CA ASP A 104 -9.11 -12.46 -11.52
C ASP A 104 -9.20 -12.71 -10.01
#